data_ee0a5a047d2d936a760692bc16066aa4
#
_entry.id   ee0a5a047d2d936a760692bc16066aa4
#
_cell.length_a   1.000
_cell.length_b   1.000
_cell.length_c   1.000
_cell.angle_alpha   90.00
_cell.angle_beta   90.00
_cell.angle_gamma   90.00
#
_symmetry.space_group_name_H-M   'P 1'
#
loop_
_entity.id
_entity.type
_entity.pdbx_description
1 polymer ?
#
loop_
_entity_poly.entity_id
_entity_poly.type
_entity_poly.pdbx_seq_one_letter_code
_entity_poly.pdbx_strand_id
1 'polypeptide(L)'
;MSDDNKNIVKRKMAASGRDPGPLHLIADLSRRLGGEAAGAFTEYFGEKCQLAQSEEPIFASLGAALKPFASASAIYHFRHISGADFVLVLDVETALRAAGWSLSGTRELPEPKPEGVSAIDRRLAKRLAVRSAELIFEKADKTGVVKGGVELIASGEDPRRFDFTSDAQKVVCASYAIQTLEAEALGTVRIFAAEKLTLAMRDYYDKSVPAADEKWKRDLQKLAAVSPLTMRTSLTELDIPLGLLMNLSPGQIINLPAATIDEVTLRPVYETTSTLELAGALGNRDGMRALKIRSISY
;
A
#
# COMPACT_ATOMS: atom_id res chain seq x y z
N MET A 1 5.53 21.15 -23.87
CA MET A 1 4.61 21.25 -22.71
C MET A 1 5.39 20.82 -21.49
N SER A 2 5.50 21.65 -20.72
CA SER A 2 6.45 22.35 -19.86
C SER A 2 6.58 21.62 -18.52
N ASP A 3 7.81 21.57 -17.99
CA ASP A 3 8.19 21.14 -16.62
C ASP A 3 7.37 21.84 -15.52
N ASP A 4 6.62 22.88 -15.84
CA ASP A 4 5.71 23.59 -14.94
C ASP A 4 4.58 22.71 -14.38
N ASN A 5 4.04 21.74 -15.16
CA ASN A 5 2.96 20.89 -14.66
C ASN A 5 3.42 19.86 -13.62
N LYS A 6 4.67 19.39 -13.70
CA LYS A 6 5.26 18.52 -12.66
C LYS A 6 5.51 19.29 -11.36
N ASN A 7 5.88 20.55 -11.48
CA ASN A 7 6.07 21.43 -10.33
C ASN A 7 4.76 21.82 -9.64
N ILE A 8 3.68 21.95 -10.38
CA ILE A 8 2.35 22.27 -9.82
C ILE A 8 1.82 21.10 -8.99
N VAL A 9 1.95 19.85 -9.47
CA VAL A 9 1.53 18.67 -8.70
C VAL A 9 2.39 18.51 -7.45
N LYS A 10 3.72 18.66 -7.55
CA LYS A 10 4.63 18.63 -6.38
C LYS A 10 4.35 19.76 -5.39
N ARG A 11 4.08 20.98 -5.85
CA ARG A 11 3.71 22.11 -4.98
C ARG A 11 2.35 21.90 -4.31
N LYS A 12 1.37 21.33 -5.02
CA LYS A 12 0.05 21.02 -4.45
C LYS A 12 0.12 19.89 -3.42
N MET A 13 0.95 18.89 -3.65
CA MET A 13 1.21 17.83 -2.65
C MET A 13 1.96 18.36 -1.42
N ALA A 14 2.88 19.29 -1.58
CA ALA A 14 3.59 19.94 -0.48
C ALA A 14 2.71 20.95 0.28
N ALA A 15 1.78 21.62 -0.39
CA ALA A 15 0.86 22.59 0.23
C ALA A 15 -0.24 21.94 1.07
N SER A 16 -0.56 20.64 0.85
CA SER A 16 -1.52 19.90 1.68
C SER A 16 -0.99 19.53 3.07
N GLY A 17 0.28 19.87 3.39
CA GLY A 17 0.90 19.57 4.69
C GLY A 17 1.00 18.07 5.02
N ARG A 18 0.46 17.22 4.15
CA ARG A 18 0.64 15.78 4.15
C ARG A 18 1.52 15.46 2.96
N ASP A 19 2.82 15.43 3.20
CA ASP A 19 3.67 14.53 2.44
C ASP A 19 2.89 13.21 2.43
N PRO A 20 2.43 12.69 1.28
CA PRO A 20 1.96 11.31 1.23
C PRO A 20 3.19 10.52 1.63
N GLY A 21 3.33 10.35 2.92
CA GLY A 21 4.53 9.86 3.53
C GLY A 21 4.92 8.56 2.86
N PRO A 22 6.06 7.99 3.12
CA PRO A 22 6.55 6.77 2.48
C PRO A 22 5.51 5.65 2.38
N LEU A 23 4.41 5.72 3.12
CA LEU A 23 3.34 4.72 3.22
C LEU A 23 2.64 4.39 1.89
N HIS A 24 2.28 5.34 1.04
CA HIS A 24 1.64 5.01 -0.25
C HIS A 24 2.61 4.35 -1.22
N LEU A 25 3.85 4.82 -1.23
CA LEU A 25 4.93 4.21 -2.03
C LEU A 25 5.25 2.81 -1.53
N ILE A 26 5.18 2.58 -0.21
CA ILE A 26 5.37 1.30 0.44
C ILE A 26 4.24 0.34 0.08
N ALA A 27 2.99 0.79 0.06
CA ALA A 27 1.84 -0.05 -0.30
C ALA A 27 1.92 -0.54 -1.75
N ASP A 28 2.29 0.31 -2.70
CA ASP A 28 2.47 -0.09 -4.10
C ASP A 28 3.65 -1.04 -4.28
N LEU A 29 4.75 -0.77 -3.60
CA LEU A 29 5.91 -1.62 -3.62
C LEU A 29 5.61 -2.99 -3.00
N SER A 30 4.93 -3.03 -1.84
CA SER A 30 4.56 -4.28 -1.21
C SER A 30 3.66 -5.12 -2.11
N ARG A 31 2.68 -4.51 -2.78
CA ARG A 31 1.81 -5.23 -3.73
C ARG A 31 2.62 -5.87 -4.87
N ARG A 32 3.64 -5.19 -5.36
CA ARG A 32 4.53 -5.69 -6.42
C ARG A 32 5.44 -6.81 -5.90
N LEU A 33 6.03 -6.66 -4.72
CA LEU A 33 6.81 -7.72 -4.06
C LEU A 33 5.99 -9.00 -3.86
N GLY A 34 4.72 -8.86 -3.45
CA GLY A 34 3.78 -9.98 -3.36
C GLY A 34 3.55 -10.67 -4.71
N GLY A 35 3.36 -9.88 -5.78
CA GLY A 35 3.19 -10.42 -7.14
C GLY A 35 4.40 -11.21 -7.62
N GLU A 36 5.62 -10.73 -7.35
CA GLU A 36 6.85 -11.45 -7.72
C GLU A 36 7.05 -12.71 -6.88
N ALA A 37 6.82 -12.62 -5.57
CA ALA A 37 6.88 -13.78 -4.69
C ALA A 37 5.84 -14.85 -5.05
N ALA A 38 4.63 -14.46 -5.48
CA ALA A 38 3.59 -15.40 -5.92
C ALA A 38 4.05 -16.32 -7.04
N GLY A 39 4.94 -15.84 -7.92
CA GLY A 39 5.58 -16.65 -8.96
C GLY A 39 6.37 -17.83 -8.37
N ALA A 40 7.11 -17.60 -7.29
CA ALA A 40 7.88 -18.65 -6.62
C ALA A 40 7.00 -19.72 -5.97
N PHE A 41 5.90 -19.28 -5.33
CA PHE A 41 4.93 -20.21 -4.74
C PHE A 41 4.23 -21.04 -5.81
N THR A 42 3.85 -20.41 -6.94
CA THR A 42 3.27 -21.08 -8.11
C THR A 42 4.22 -22.14 -8.67
N GLU A 43 5.50 -21.79 -8.87
CA GLU A 43 6.52 -22.70 -9.38
C GLU A 43 6.77 -23.85 -8.39
N TYR A 44 6.78 -23.54 -7.10
CA TYR A 44 7.10 -24.52 -6.05
C TYR A 44 5.98 -25.56 -5.86
N PHE A 45 4.74 -25.12 -5.76
CA PHE A 45 3.58 -25.98 -5.53
C PHE A 45 2.96 -26.54 -6.81
N GLY A 46 3.44 -26.13 -7.99
CA GLY A 46 2.91 -26.59 -9.27
C GLY A 46 1.47 -26.12 -9.56
N GLU A 47 0.96 -25.17 -8.79
CA GLU A 47 -0.37 -24.61 -8.92
C GLU A 47 -0.33 -23.09 -8.75
N LYS A 48 -1.22 -22.40 -9.48
CA LYS A 48 -1.26 -20.95 -9.44
C LYS A 48 -1.63 -20.42 -8.05
N CYS A 49 -0.66 -19.78 -7.42
CA CYS A 49 -0.81 -19.15 -6.12
C CYS A 49 -0.96 -17.62 -6.27
N GLN A 50 -1.71 -17.04 -5.35
CA GLN A 50 -1.85 -15.59 -5.21
C GLN A 50 -1.40 -15.19 -3.80
N LEU A 51 -0.70 -14.08 -3.71
CA LEU A 51 -0.32 -13.46 -2.45
C LEU A 51 -1.19 -12.20 -2.27
N ALA A 52 -2.18 -12.32 -1.41
CA ALA A 52 -3.03 -11.20 -1.01
C ALA A 52 -2.40 -10.50 0.19
N GLN A 53 -2.21 -9.19 0.11
CA GLN A 53 -1.73 -8.42 1.24
C GLN A 53 -2.72 -8.54 2.40
N SER A 54 -2.26 -9.08 3.54
CA SER A 54 -3.11 -9.36 4.71
C SER A 54 -3.15 -8.20 5.71
N GLU A 55 -2.10 -7.39 5.74
CA GLU A 55 -1.94 -6.27 6.67
C GLU A 55 -1.34 -5.07 5.94
N GLU A 56 -1.60 -3.87 6.44
CA GLU A 56 -0.91 -2.69 5.92
C GLU A 56 0.60 -2.80 6.16
N PRO A 57 1.43 -2.45 5.16
CA PRO A 57 2.88 -2.51 5.34
C PRO A 57 3.31 -1.53 6.42
N ILE A 58 4.20 -1.99 7.28
CA ILE A 58 4.77 -1.17 8.34
C ILE A 58 6.22 -0.82 8.06
N PHE A 59 6.62 0.36 8.52
CA PHE A 59 8.01 0.82 8.48
C PHE A 59 8.57 0.83 9.90
N ALA A 60 9.57 -0.01 10.17
CA ALA A 60 10.11 -0.19 11.50
C ALA A 60 11.62 -0.50 11.45
N SER A 61 12.29 -0.54 12.60
CA SER A 61 13.62 -1.12 12.68
C SER A 61 13.54 -2.65 12.54
N LEU A 62 14.55 -3.27 11.92
CA LEU A 62 14.56 -4.70 11.65
C LEU A 62 14.41 -5.52 12.95
N GLY A 63 15.15 -5.17 14.00
CA GLY A 63 15.05 -5.85 15.29
C GLY A 63 13.67 -5.76 15.93
N ALA A 64 13.01 -4.59 15.87
CA ALA A 64 11.66 -4.43 16.39
C ALA A 64 10.63 -5.21 15.57
N ALA A 65 10.76 -5.19 14.24
CA ALA A 65 9.85 -5.84 13.32
C ALA A 65 9.92 -7.38 13.39
N LEU A 66 11.09 -7.95 13.68
CA LEU A 66 11.30 -9.40 13.80
C LEU A 66 10.98 -9.97 15.19
N LYS A 67 10.92 -9.12 16.23
CA LYS A 67 10.71 -9.57 17.61
C LYS A 67 9.47 -10.48 17.81
N PRO A 68 8.30 -10.23 17.14
CA PRO A 68 7.12 -11.07 17.30
C PRO A 68 7.28 -12.49 16.75
N PHE A 69 8.30 -12.74 15.91
CA PHE A 69 8.49 -14.01 15.19
C PHE A 69 9.52 -14.93 15.84
N ALA A 70 9.96 -14.61 17.05
CA ALA A 70 10.83 -15.49 17.82
C ALA A 70 10.08 -16.79 18.16
N SER A 71 10.64 -17.93 17.81
CA SER A 71 10.29 -19.31 18.21
C SER A 71 9.18 -20.07 17.46
N ALA A 72 8.43 -19.47 16.52
CA ALA A 72 7.33 -20.20 15.89
C ALA A 72 7.38 -20.23 14.35
N SER A 73 8.35 -19.58 13.72
CA SER A 73 8.37 -19.37 12.27
C SER A 73 9.65 -19.90 11.64
N ALA A 74 9.64 -20.07 10.33
CA ALA A 74 10.86 -20.31 9.57
C ALA A 74 11.37 -18.99 9.01
N ILE A 75 12.50 -18.53 9.53
CA ILE A 75 13.12 -17.25 9.17
C ILE A 75 14.33 -17.51 8.27
N TYR A 76 14.38 -16.79 7.14
CA TYR A 76 15.47 -16.85 6.17
C TYR A 76 16.03 -15.46 5.97
N HIS A 77 17.30 -15.30 6.33
CA HIS A 77 18.05 -14.06 6.20
C HIS A 77 18.90 -14.09 4.94
N PHE A 78 18.67 -13.16 4.08
CA PHE A 78 19.42 -12.93 2.85
C PHE A 78 20.16 -11.60 2.94
N ARG A 79 21.27 -11.51 2.24
CA ARG A 79 22.02 -10.28 2.05
C ARG A 79 22.18 -9.99 0.57
N HIS A 80 21.77 -8.83 0.19
CA HIS A 80 22.02 -8.33 -1.16
C HIS A 80 23.47 -7.89 -1.30
N ILE A 81 24.03 -7.93 -2.50
CA ILE A 81 25.44 -7.53 -2.75
C ILE A 81 25.75 -6.10 -2.33
N SER A 82 24.75 -5.22 -2.23
CA SER A 82 24.89 -3.87 -1.67
C SER A 82 25.09 -3.84 -0.15
N GLY A 83 25.10 -4.99 0.52
CA GLY A 83 25.16 -5.11 1.97
C GLY A 83 23.82 -4.87 2.68
N ALA A 84 22.71 -4.74 1.96
CA ALA A 84 21.40 -4.57 2.56
C ALA A 84 20.76 -5.91 2.89
N ASP A 85 20.17 -6.00 4.09
CA ASP A 85 19.50 -7.21 4.55
C ASP A 85 18.08 -7.33 3.95
N PHE A 86 17.71 -8.56 3.65
CA PHE A 86 16.38 -8.96 3.22
C PHE A 86 15.99 -10.20 4.01
N VAL A 87 14.82 -10.20 4.63
CA VAL A 87 14.37 -11.32 5.45
C VAL A 87 13.00 -11.79 4.97
N LEU A 88 12.88 -13.10 4.84
CA LEU A 88 11.63 -13.76 4.53
C LEU A 88 11.24 -14.66 5.70
N VAL A 89 10.01 -14.50 6.19
CA VAL A 89 9.47 -15.28 7.28
C VAL A 89 8.27 -16.06 6.77
N LEU A 90 8.35 -17.38 6.83
CA LEU A 90 7.22 -18.28 6.61
C LEU A 90 6.60 -18.61 7.96
N ASP A 91 5.28 -18.51 8.08
CA ASP A 91 4.61 -19.02 9.26
C ASP A 91 4.70 -20.54 9.37
N VAL A 92 4.25 -21.09 10.48
CA VAL A 92 4.31 -22.53 10.75
C VAL A 92 3.61 -23.32 9.64
N GLU A 93 2.43 -22.89 9.27
CA GLU A 93 1.60 -23.57 8.27
C GLU A 93 2.28 -23.62 6.91
N THR A 94 2.73 -22.46 6.40
CA THR A 94 3.46 -22.39 5.12
C THR A 94 4.74 -23.22 5.14
N ALA A 95 5.50 -23.15 6.22
CA ALA A 95 6.76 -23.89 6.33
C ALA A 95 6.55 -25.41 6.34
N LEU A 96 5.53 -25.89 7.09
CA LEU A 96 5.19 -27.32 7.13
C LEU A 96 4.62 -27.83 5.81
N ARG A 97 3.75 -27.05 5.14
CA ARG A 97 3.25 -27.39 3.80
C ARG A 97 4.38 -27.46 2.77
N ALA A 98 5.31 -26.49 2.81
CA ALA A 98 6.46 -26.50 1.93
C ALA A 98 7.38 -27.72 2.19
N ALA A 99 7.59 -28.07 3.45
CA ALA A 99 8.36 -29.26 3.82
C ALA A 99 7.66 -30.55 3.37
N GLY A 100 6.35 -30.67 3.61
CA GLY A 100 5.52 -31.79 3.17
C GLY A 100 5.55 -31.96 1.65
N TRP A 101 5.38 -30.86 0.90
CA TRP A 101 5.48 -30.86 -0.55
C TRP A 101 6.84 -31.36 -1.07
N SER A 102 7.93 -30.94 -0.43
CA SER A 102 9.28 -31.41 -0.77
C SER A 102 9.48 -32.90 -0.55
N LEU A 103 8.77 -33.51 0.40
CA LEU A 103 8.93 -34.91 0.76
C LEU A 103 7.97 -35.83 0.00
N SER A 104 6.71 -35.46 -0.11
CA SER A 104 5.65 -36.33 -0.59
C SER A 104 4.92 -35.82 -1.83
N GLY A 105 5.16 -34.57 -2.22
CA GLY A 105 4.40 -33.90 -3.27
C GLY A 105 2.95 -33.60 -2.87
N THR A 106 2.60 -33.71 -1.58
CA THR A 106 1.27 -33.37 -1.05
C THR A 106 1.30 -32.03 -0.33
N ARG A 107 0.22 -31.27 -0.42
CA ARG A 107 0.02 -29.99 0.27
C ARG A 107 -0.74 -30.13 1.57
N GLU A 108 -1.12 -31.35 1.91
CA GLU A 108 -1.79 -31.60 3.18
C GLU A 108 -0.93 -31.11 4.33
N LEU A 109 -1.58 -30.37 5.23
CA LEU A 109 -0.90 -29.89 6.42
C LEU A 109 -0.58 -31.12 7.28
N PRO A 110 0.70 -31.41 7.57
CA PRO A 110 1.01 -32.45 8.52
C PRO A 110 0.43 -32.07 9.89
N GLU A 111 0.12 -33.07 10.70
CA GLU A 111 -0.38 -32.82 12.06
C GLU A 111 0.49 -31.79 12.77
N PRO A 112 -0.12 -30.75 13.35
CA PRO A 112 0.63 -29.69 14.01
C PRO A 112 1.46 -30.27 15.14
N LYS A 113 2.77 -30.18 15.04
CA LYS A 113 3.70 -30.59 16.09
C LYS A 113 3.71 -29.51 17.17
N PRO A 114 3.66 -29.88 18.45
CA PRO A 114 3.73 -28.92 19.55
C PRO A 114 5.01 -28.08 19.55
N GLU A 115 6.06 -28.58 18.92
CA GLU A 115 7.39 -27.93 18.81
C GLU A 115 7.49 -26.89 17.66
N GLY A 116 6.41 -26.70 16.89
CA GLY A 116 6.42 -25.80 15.72
C GLY A 116 7.22 -26.35 14.55
N VAL A 117 7.98 -25.48 13.86
CA VAL A 117 8.77 -25.85 12.68
C VAL A 117 10.12 -26.41 13.09
N SER A 118 10.38 -27.69 12.79
CA SER A 118 11.65 -28.32 13.08
C SER A 118 12.82 -27.83 12.20
N ALA A 119 14.05 -28.11 12.57
CA ALA A 119 15.23 -27.78 11.75
C ALA A 119 15.18 -28.46 10.37
N ILE A 120 14.60 -29.66 10.30
CA ILE A 120 14.42 -30.42 9.05
C ILE A 120 13.37 -29.72 8.18
N ASP A 121 12.23 -29.35 8.74
CA ASP A 121 11.15 -28.65 8.01
C ASP A 121 11.67 -27.33 7.42
N ARG A 122 12.42 -26.54 8.20
CA ARG A 122 13.08 -25.31 7.74
C ARG A 122 14.06 -25.58 6.59
N ARG A 123 14.82 -26.65 6.66
CA ARG A 123 15.76 -27.03 5.60
C ARG A 123 15.04 -27.42 4.31
N LEU A 124 13.91 -28.09 4.40
CA LEU A 124 13.08 -28.46 3.25
C LEU A 124 12.39 -27.25 2.65
N ALA A 125 11.81 -26.38 3.47
CA ALA A 125 11.16 -25.15 3.01
C ALA A 125 12.16 -24.08 2.47
N LYS A 126 13.47 -24.25 2.76
CA LYS A 126 14.53 -23.34 2.29
C LYS A 126 14.47 -23.08 0.78
N ARG A 127 14.18 -24.12 -0.01
CA ARG A 127 14.13 -24.01 -1.48
C ARG A 127 13.06 -22.99 -1.93
N LEU A 128 11.90 -23.00 -1.29
CA LEU A 128 10.84 -22.01 -1.56
C LEU A 128 11.30 -20.59 -1.20
N ALA A 129 11.92 -20.43 -0.03
CA ALA A 129 12.39 -19.12 0.43
C ALA A 129 13.47 -18.55 -0.49
N VAL A 130 14.44 -19.38 -0.90
CA VAL A 130 15.51 -18.98 -1.83
C VAL A 130 14.91 -18.58 -3.18
N ARG A 131 14.00 -19.40 -3.72
CA ARG A 131 13.37 -19.11 -5.02
C ARG A 131 12.53 -17.83 -4.97
N SER A 132 11.85 -17.57 -3.86
CA SER A 132 11.09 -16.33 -3.67
C SER A 132 12.01 -15.10 -3.68
N ALA A 133 13.13 -15.16 -2.96
CA ALA A 133 14.10 -14.08 -2.96
C ALA A 133 14.74 -13.88 -4.35
N GLU A 134 15.14 -14.96 -5.02
CA GLU A 134 15.71 -14.89 -6.37
C GLU A 134 14.76 -14.21 -7.37
N LEU A 135 13.48 -14.60 -7.43
CA LEU A 135 12.51 -14.01 -8.37
C LEU A 135 12.27 -12.53 -8.09
N ILE A 136 12.20 -12.13 -6.82
CA ILE A 136 12.06 -10.72 -6.44
C ILE A 136 13.25 -9.91 -6.99
N PHE A 137 14.46 -10.42 -6.81
CA PHE A 137 15.68 -9.69 -7.20
C PHE A 137 16.06 -9.89 -8.67
N GLU A 138 15.76 -11.03 -9.30
CA GLU A 138 15.99 -11.27 -10.72
C GLU A 138 15.27 -10.24 -11.61
N LYS A 139 14.03 -9.92 -11.27
CA LYS A 139 13.29 -8.88 -11.99
C LYS A 139 13.85 -7.49 -11.72
N ALA A 140 14.27 -7.22 -10.49
CA ALA A 140 14.92 -5.97 -10.15
C ALA A 140 16.28 -5.80 -10.88
N ASP A 141 17.02 -6.89 -11.13
CA ASP A 141 18.30 -6.88 -11.82
C ASP A 141 18.17 -6.72 -13.35
N LYS A 142 17.19 -7.39 -13.98
CA LYS A 142 16.92 -7.27 -15.43
C LYS A 142 16.74 -5.83 -15.91
N THR A 143 16.55 -4.94 -15.03
CA THR A 143 16.23 -3.54 -15.24
C THR A 143 17.36 -2.60 -14.85
N GLY A 144 18.43 -3.14 -14.31
CA GLY A 144 19.67 -2.42 -14.06
C GLY A 144 19.64 -1.47 -12.85
N VAL A 145 18.60 -1.52 -12.03
CA VAL A 145 18.46 -0.60 -10.88
C VAL A 145 18.99 -1.21 -9.59
N VAL A 146 18.79 -2.52 -9.42
CA VAL A 146 19.39 -3.27 -8.33
C VAL A 146 20.22 -4.38 -8.96
N LYS A 147 21.46 -4.04 -9.34
CA LYS A 147 22.39 -5.03 -9.91
C LYS A 147 22.82 -6.00 -8.84
N GLY A 148 22.65 -7.28 -9.12
CA GLY A 148 23.17 -8.38 -8.33
C GLY A 148 22.11 -9.15 -7.56
N GLY A 149 22.47 -10.36 -7.22
CA GLY A 149 21.60 -11.30 -6.51
C GLY A 149 21.60 -11.08 -5.01
N VAL A 150 20.81 -11.91 -4.35
CA VAL A 150 20.81 -12.09 -2.90
C VAL A 150 21.44 -13.41 -2.56
N GLU A 151 22.16 -13.45 -1.47
CA GLU A 151 22.75 -14.66 -0.89
C GLU A 151 22.04 -15.00 0.42
N LEU A 152 21.68 -16.26 0.61
CA LEU A 152 21.17 -16.74 1.89
C LEU A 152 22.30 -16.84 2.89
N ILE A 153 22.27 -16.01 3.92
CA ILE A 153 23.28 -15.95 4.99
C ILE A 153 22.95 -16.95 6.09
N ALA A 154 21.69 -16.98 6.53
CA ALA A 154 21.28 -17.82 7.65
C ALA A 154 19.80 -18.21 7.54
N SER A 155 19.45 -19.30 8.22
CA SER A 155 18.06 -19.71 8.44
C SER A 155 17.88 -20.23 9.87
N GLY A 156 16.74 -19.93 10.48
CA GLY A 156 16.50 -20.31 11.89
C GLY A 156 15.08 -19.98 12.34
N GLU A 157 14.88 -20.08 13.64
CA GLU A 157 13.63 -19.75 14.33
C GLU A 157 13.76 -18.49 15.20
N ASP A 158 14.99 -18.17 15.61
CA ASP A 158 15.26 -17.06 16.52
C ASP A 158 16.05 -15.97 15.79
N PRO A 159 15.41 -14.80 15.50
CA PRO A 159 16.06 -13.70 14.79
C PRO A 159 17.27 -13.13 15.54
N ARG A 160 17.36 -13.33 16.87
CA ARG A 160 18.50 -12.85 17.67
C ARG A 160 19.81 -13.59 17.38
N ARG A 161 19.74 -14.73 16.69
CA ARG A 161 20.90 -15.52 16.27
C ARG A 161 21.44 -15.14 14.91
N PHE A 162 20.82 -14.18 14.24
CA PHE A 162 21.25 -13.75 12.92
C PHE A 162 22.20 -12.56 13.00
N ASP A 163 23.22 -12.61 12.17
CA ASP A 163 24.18 -11.52 12.04
C ASP A 163 23.67 -10.48 11.02
N PHE A 164 22.74 -9.64 11.47
CA PHE A 164 22.25 -8.54 10.67
C PHE A 164 23.28 -7.41 10.57
N THR A 165 23.29 -6.71 9.44
CA THR A 165 24.16 -5.54 9.24
C THR A 165 23.92 -4.48 10.32
N SER A 166 22.69 -4.30 10.76
CA SER A 166 22.28 -3.45 11.88
C SER A 166 20.85 -3.72 12.30
N ASP A 167 20.61 -3.96 13.57
CA ASP A 167 19.26 -4.08 14.14
C ASP A 167 18.44 -2.79 14.03
N ALA A 168 19.13 -1.66 13.96
CA ALA A 168 18.50 -0.33 13.77
C ALA A 168 18.17 -0.06 12.31
N GLN A 169 18.55 -0.93 11.38
CA GLN A 169 18.23 -0.78 9.95
C GLN A 169 16.73 -0.68 9.76
N LYS A 170 16.30 0.38 9.08
CA LYS A 170 14.90 0.55 8.74
C LYS A 170 14.52 -0.41 7.61
N VAL A 171 13.40 -1.08 7.80
CA VAL A 171 12.83 -2.05 6.86
C VAL A 171 11.36 -1.76 6.60
N VAL A 172 10.93 -2.11 5.42
CA VAL A 172 9.51 -2.27 5.09
C VAL A 172 9.14 -3.71 5.38
N CYS A 173 8.14 -3.91 6.22
CA CYS A 173 7.54 -5.21 6.48
C CYS A 173 6.19 -5.29 5.77
N ALA A 174 6.03 -6.30 4.92
CA ALA A 174 4.78 -6.59 4.23
C ALA A 174 4.35 -8.04 4.52
N SER A 175 3.08 -8.21 4.86
CA SER A 175 2.46 -9.50 5.19
C SER A 175 1.51 -9.92 4.08
N TYR A 176 1.57 -11.19 3.68
CA TYR A 176 0.72 -11.73 2.62
C TYR A 176 0.10 -13.06 3.04
N ALA A 177 -1.20 -13.19 2.83
CA ALA A 177 -1.87 -14.47 2.85
C ALA A 177 -1.65 -15.17 1.51
N ILE A 178 -1.27 -16.44 1.56
CA ILE A 178 -1.02 -17.28 0.40
C ILE A 178 -2.27 -18.08 0.12
N GLN A 179 -2.80 -17.99 -1.09
CA GLN A 179 -4.02 -18.68 -1.52
C GLN A 179 -3.83 -19.32 -2.89
N THR A 180 -4.45 -20.47 -3.11
CA THR A 180 -4.61 -21.05 -4.43
C THR A 180 -5.73 -20.34 -5.20
N LEU A 181 -5.90 -20.63 -6.49
CA LEU A 181 -7.06 -20.13 -7.27
C LEU A 181 -8.39 -20.63 -6.72
N GLU A 182 -8.41 -21.80 -6.08
CA GLU A 182 -9.60 -22.37 -5.45
C GLU A 182 -9.87 -21.78 -4.05
N ALA A 183 -9.16 -20.72 -3.70
CA ALA A 183 -9.23 -20.02 -2.40
C ALA A 183 -8.81 -20.88 -1.20
N GLU A 184 -8.07 -21.97 -1.41
CA GLU A 184 -7.45 -22.70 -0.31
C GLU A 184 -6.34 -21.84 0.29
N ALA A 185 -6.38 -21.63 1.61
CA ALA A 185 -5.35 -20.92 2.35
C ALA A 185 -4.14 -21.84 2.57
N LEU A 186 -2.96 -21.39 2.17
CA LEU A 186 -1.71 -22.13 2.35
C LEU A 186 -0.86 -21.59 3.52
N GLY A 187 -1.31 -20.52 4.17
CA GLY A 187 -0.64 -19.85 5.28
C GLY A 187 -0.23 -18.42 4.95
N THR A 188 0.80 -17.91 5.62
CA THR A 188 1.26 -16.53 5.46
C THR A 188 2.77 -16.44 5.23
N VAL A 189 3.16 -15.43 4.45
CA VAL A 189 4.56 -15.05 4.28
C VAL A 189 4.74 -13.58 4.60
N ARG A 190 5.83 -13.25 5.30
CA ARG A 190 6.22 -11.87 5.56
C ARG A 190 7.56 -11.56 4.93
N ILE A 191 7.64 -10.42 4.32
CA ILE A 191 8.83 -9.92 3.62
C ILE A 191 9.30 -8.66 4.33
N PHE A 192 10.57 -8.66 4.73
CA PHE A 192 11.25 -7.53 5.34
C PHE A 192 12.35 -7.10 4.39
N ALA A 193 12.21 -5.95 3.79
CA ALA A 193 13.19 -5.42 2.86
C ALA A 193 13.78 -4.11 3.40
N ALA A 194 15.11 -4.01 3.40
CA ALA A 194 15.79 -2.79 3.81
C ALA A 194 15.32 -1.58 2.99
N GLU A 195 15.20 -0.42 3.62
CA GLU A 195 14.76 0.83 2.98
C GLU A 195 15.50 1.13 1.68
N LYS A 196 16.83 0.92 1.67
CA LYS A 196 17.64 1.12 0.46
C LYS A 196 17.21 0.25 -0.72
N LEU A 197 16.85 -1.03 -0.45
CA LEU A 197 16.35 -1.94 -1.49
C LEU A 197 14.96 -1.52 -1.98
N THR A 198 14.10 -1.11 -1.07
CA THR A 198 12.75 -0.64 -1.41
C THR A 198 12.78 0.64 -2.23
N LEU A 199 13.65 1.57 -1.92
CA LEU A 199 13.82 2.80 -2.70
C LEU A 199 14.38 2.51 -4.11
N ALA A 200 15.38 1.64 -4.22
CA ALA A 200 15.94 1.24 -5.50
C ALA A 200 14.89 0.53 -6.38
N MET A 201 14.10 -0.37 -5.81
CA MET A 201 13.00 -1.05 -6.50
C MET A 201 11.91 -0.06 -6.94
N ARG A 202 11.56 0.92 -6.10
CA ARG A 202 10.62 1.98 -6.46
C ARG A 202 11.09 2.76 -7.68
N ASP A 203 12.31 3.27 -7.65
CA ASP A 203 12.87 4.07 -8.74
C ASP A 203 12.91 3.30 -10.06
N TYR A 204 13.04 1.99 -9.97
CA TYR A 204 12.94 1.10 -11.11
C TYR A 204 11.50 1.02 -11.64
N TYR A 205 10.54 0.71 -10.78
CA TYR A 205 9.14 0.58 -11.19
C TYR A 205 8.60 1.90 -11.75
N ASP A 206 9.02 3.03 -11.20
CA ASP A 206 8.62 4.34 -11.71
C ASP A 206 9.21 4.63 -13.10
N LYS A 207 10.38 4.09 -13.42
CA LYS A 207 11.04 4.24 -14.75
C LYS A 207 10.57 3.20 -15.77
N SER A 208 10.16 2.02 -15.31
CA SER A 208 9.74 0.91 -16.18
C SER A 208 8.29 0.96 -16.61
N VAL A 209 7.52 1.95 -16.12
CA VAL A 209 6.15 2.18 -16.55
C VAL A 209 6.16 2.49 -18.07
N PRO A 210 5.61 1.62 -18.93
CA PRO A 210 5.66 1.81 -20.37
C PRO A 210 4.92 3.08 -20.79
N ALA A 211 5.31 3.64 -21.95
CA ALA A 211 4.62 4.79 -22.56
C ALA A 211 3.11 4.57 -22.80
N ALA A 212 2.63 3.32 -22.75
CA ALA A 212 1.21 2.98 -22.72
C ALA A 212 0.45 3.63 -21.54
N ASP A 213 1.13 3.88 -20.41
CA ASP A 213 0.57 4.53 -19.25
C ASP A 213 0.35 6.04 -19.44
N GLU A 214 1.10 6.69 -20.33
CA GLU A 214 0.84 8.09 -20.69
C GLU A 214 -0.46 8.26 -21.47
N LYS A 215 -0.86 7.26 -22.24
CA LYS A 215 -2.16 7.23 -22.88
C LYS A 215 -3.27 6.99 -21.84
N TRP A 216 -3.06 6.02 -20.96
CA TRP A 216 -3.99 5.72 -19.86
C TRP A 216 -4.16 6.92 -18.92
N LYS A 217 -3.07 7.57 -18.50
CA LYS A 217 -3.12 8.80 -17.69
C LYS A 217 -3.90 9.92 -18.38
N ARG A 218 -3.68 10.11 -19.67
CA ARG A 218 -4.45 11.10 -20.47
C ARG A 218 -5.92 10.76 -20.58
N ASP A 219 -6.23 9.47 -20.76
CA ASP A 219 -7.61 9.01 -20.87
C ASP A 219 -8.32 9.08 -19.50
N LEU A 220 -7.60 8.78 -18.41
CA LEU A 220 -8.09 8.94 -17.04
C LEU A 220 -8.33 10.42 -16.70
N GLN A 221 -7.43 11.32 -17.11
CA GLN A 221 -7.60 12.76 -16.95
C GLN A 221 -8.81 13.29 -17.73
N LYS A 222 -9.04 12.79 -18.95
CA LYS A 222 -10.23 13.13 -19.74
C LYS A 222 -11.50 12.61 -19.06
N LEU A 223 -11.51 11.37 -18.59
CA LEU A 223 -12.63 10.79 -17.85
C LEU A 223 -12.92 11.59 -16.57
N ALA A 224 -11.90 11.92 -15.80
CA ALA A 224 -12.05 12.75 -14.59
C ALA A 224 -12.59 14.15 -14.92
N ALA A 225 -12.17 14.75 -16.04
CA ALA A 225 -12.63 16.08 -16.46
C ALA A 225 -14.12 16.10 -16.89
N VAL A 226 -14.66 14.98 -17.37
CA VAL A 226 -16.08 14.86 -17.76
C VAL A 226 -16.94 14.17 -16.71
N SER A 227 -16.34 13.66 -15.63
CA SER A 227 -17.09 13.02 -14.55
C SER A 227 -17.94 14.02 -13.80
N PRO A 228 -19.25 13.78 -13.63
CA PRO A 228 -20.12 14.68 -12.90
C PRO A 228 -19.73 14.68 -11.41
N LEU A 229 -19.54 15.87 -10.85
CA LEU A 229 -19.31 16.07 -9.42
C LEU A 229 -20.55 16.74 -8.82
N THR A 230 -21.21 16.05 -7.90
CA THR A 230 -22.34 16.64 -7.18
C THR A 230 -21.83 17.56 -6.07
N MET A 231 -22.19 18.82 -6.17
CA MET A 231 -21.82 19.85 -5.19
C MET A 231 -23.04 20.28 -4.39
N ARG A 232 -22.87 20.49 -3.09
CA ARG A 232 -23.87 21.10 -2.20
C ARG A 232 -23.57 22.57 -2.06
N THR A 233 -24.56 23.39 -2.31
CA THR A 233 -24.48 24.84 -2.12
C THR A 233 -25.03 25.18 -0.75
N SER A 234 -24.22 25.81 0.09
CA SER A 234 -24.63 26.39 1.37
C SER A 234 -24.72 27.91 1.22
N LEU A 235 -25.88 28.46 1.54
CA LEU A 235 -26.13 29.90 1.46
C LEU A 235 -25.50 30.63 2.66
N THR A 236 -25.63 30.05 3.85
CA THR A 236 -25.05 30.58 5.08
C THR A 236 -25.11 29.54 6.18
N GLU A 237 -24.28 29.68 7.18
CA GLU A 237 -24.36 28.97 8.45
C GLU A 237 -24.98 29.91 9.48
N LEU A 238 -25.95 29.42 10.25
CA LEU A 238 -26.63 30.18 11.28
C LEU A 238 -26.45 29.54 12.62
N ASP A 239 -25.94 30.29 13.57
CA ASP A 239 -25.92 29.89 14.98
C ASP A 239 -27.28 30.20 15.62
N ILE A 240 -28.07 29.15 15.83
CA ILE A 240 -29.41 29.26 16.42
C ILE A 240 -29.36 28.67 17.82
N PRO A 241 -29.75 29.40 18.87
CA PRO A 241 -29.86 28.87 20.21
C PRO A 241 -30.80 27.67 20.27
N LEU A 242 -30.40 26.58 20.97
CA LEU A 242 -31.19 25.35 21.05
C LEU A 242 -32.62 25.57 21.51
N GLY A 243 -32.85 26.48 22.46
CA GLY A 243 -34.19 26.86 22.95
C GLY A 243 -35.08 27.43 21.86
N LEU A 244 -34.52 28.15 20.91
CA LEU A 244 -35.27 28.70 19.77
C LEU A 244 -35.55 27.61 18.73
N LEU A 245 -34.61 26.70 18.51
CA LEU A 245 -34.75 25.54 17.62
C LEU A 245 -35.88 24.62 18.08
N MET A 246 -35.97 24.34 19.39
CA MET A 246 -37.01 23.47 19.97
C MET A 246 -38.43 24.07 19.89
N ASN A 247 -38.56 25.39 19.72
CA ASN A 247 -39.82 26.09 19.65
C ASN A 247 -40.21 26.57 18.23
N LEU A 248 -39.50 26.07 17.19
CA LEU A 248 -39.82 26.39 15.81
C LEU A 248 -41.17 25.78 15.42
N SER A 249 -42.01 26.59 14.81
CA SER A 249 -43.31 26.19 14.30
C SER A 249 -43.38 26.33 12.77
N PRO A 250 -44.18 25.49 12.08
CA PRO A 250 -44.42 25.65 10.64
C PRO A 250 -44.96 27.05 10.31
N GLY A 251 -44.33 27.73 9.35
CA GLY A 251 -44.64 29.10 8.95
C GLY A 251 -43.81 30.19 9.64
N GLN A 252 -42.94 29.84 10.59
CA GLN A 252 -42.04 30.79 11.21
C GLN A 252 -40.93 31.21 10.23
N ILE A 253 -40.64 32.51 10.16
CA ILE A 253 -39.63 33.08 9.28
C ILE A 253 -38.32 33.22 10.02
N ILE A 254 -37.27 32.64 9.47
CA ILE A 254 -35.88 32.85 9.91
C ILE A 254 -35.21 33.83 8.95
N ASN A 255 -34.82 34.98 9.48
CA ASN A 255 -34.15 36.00 8.69
C ASN A 255 -32.70 35.59 8.40
N LEU A 256 -32.32 35.61 7.11
CA LEU A 256 -30.94 35.40 6.68
C LEU A 256 -30.21 36.73 6.53
N PRO A 257 -28.90 36.80 6.78
CA PRO A 257 -28.10 38.00 6.52
C PRO A 257 -28.23 38.47 5.06
N ALA A 258 -28.24 39.74 4.81
CA ALA A 258 -28.39 40.31 3.46
C ALA A 258 -27.28 39.87 2.48
N ALA A 259 -26.07 39.63 2.98
CA ALA A 259 -24.92 39.18 2.18
C ALA A 259 -24.99 37.71 1.75
N THR A 260 -25.97 36.93 2.18
CA THR A 260 -26.08 35.48 1.95
C THR A 260 -26.07 35.09 0.48
N ILE A 261 -26.56 35.93 -0.42
CA ILE A 261 -26.59 35.64 -1.85
C ILE A 261 -25.24 35.95 -2.52
N ASP A 262 -24.50 36.89 -1.96
CA ASP A 262 -23.20 37.33 -2.48
C ASP A 262 -22.04 36.48 -2.01
N GLU A 263 -22.19 35.67 -0.92
CA GLU A 263 -21.21 34.79 -0.35
C GLU A 263 -21.79 33.39 -0.16
N VAL A 264 -21.78 32.63 -1.25
CA VAL A 264 -22.28 31.26 -1.29
C VAL A 264 -21.09 30.29 -1.36
N THR A 265 -21.12 29.23 -0.53
CA THR A 265 -20.09 28.22 -0.50
C THR A 265 -20.59 26.92 -1.14
N LEU A 266 -19.77 26.30 -2.00
CA LEU A 266 -20.03 24.98 -2.55
C LEU A 266 -19.00 23.99 -2.02
N ARG A 267 -19.49 22.85 -1.56
CA ARG A 267 -18.66 21.72 -1.12
C ARG A 267 -19.14 20.44 -1.81
N PRO A 268 -18.25 19.47 -2.11
CA PRO A 268 -18.66 18.16 -2.61
C PRO A 268 -19.62 17.47 -1.64
N VAL A 269 -20.64 16.79 -2.17
CA VAL A 269 -21.60 16.04 -1.33
C VAL A 269 -20.97 14.84 -0.66
N TYR A 270 -19.97 14.25 -1.30
CA TYR A 270 -19.26 13.10 -0.75
C TYR A 270 -18.06 13.60 0.07
N GLU A 271 -17.97 13.15 1.31
CA GLU A 271 -16.81 13.37 2.16
C GLU A 271 -15.59 12.67 1.56
N THR A 272 -14.92 13.36 0.68
CA THR A 272 -13.56 13.03 0.33
C THR A 272 -12.65 13.76 1.30
N THR A 273 -11.49 13.20 1.58
CA THR A 273 -10.44 13.83 2.38
C THR A 273 -9.93 15.17 1.80
N SER A 274 -10.52 15.62 0.70
CA SER A 274 -10.20 16.89 0.04
C SER A 274 -11.13 18.00 0.56
N THR A 275 -10.51 19.06 1.05
CA THR A 275 -11.17 20.30 1.49
C THR A 275 -11.53 21.21 0.32
N LEU A 276 -11.94 20.66 -0.85
CA LEU A 276 -12.35 21.48 -1.99
C LEU A 276 -13.56 22.34 -1.63
N GLU A 277 -13.36 23.63 -1.59
CA GLU A 277 -14.38 24.62 -1.33
C GLU A 277 -14.35 25.71 -2.39
N LEU A 278 -15.51 25.98 -2.98
CA LEU A 278 -15.69 27.05 -3.95
C LEU A 278 -16.56 28.14 -3.31
N ALA A 279 -16.08 29.37 -3.30
CA ALA A 279 -16.90 30.50 -2.86
C ALA A 279 -17.28 31.40 -4.03
N GLY A 280 -18.47 31.95 -4.00
CA GLY A 280 -18.98 32.77 -5.09
C GLY A 280 -20.29 33.48 -4.77
N ALA A 281 -20.85 34.11 -5.77
CA ALA A 281 -22.16 34.79 -5.68
C ALA A 281 -23.21 34.06 -6.51
N LEU A 282 -24.42 33.93 -5.95
CA LEU A 282 -25.57 33.37 -6.64
C LEU A 282 -26.24 34.42 -7.51
N GLY A 283 -26.52 34.06 -8.74
CA GLY A 283 -27.19 34.95 -9.72
C GLY A 283 -28.12 34.20 -10.64
N ASN A 284 -28.57 34.87 -11.66
CA ASN A 284 -29.37 34.29 -12.74
C ASN A 284 -28.63 34.52 -14.07
N ARG A 285 -28.56 33.48 -14.89
CA ARG A 285 -28.04 33.56 -16.25
C ARG A 285 -28.96 32.77 -17.18
N ASP A 286 -29.48 33.42 -18.17
CA ASP A 286 -30.35 32.82 -19.19
C ASP A 286 -31.59 32.11 -18.59
N GLY A 287 -32.16 32.66 -17.52
CA GLY A 287 -33.31 32.08 -16.82
C GLY A 287 -32.99 30.96 -15.84
N MET A 288 -31.74 30.54 -15.76
CA MET A 288 -31.25 29.50 -14.82
C MET A 288 -30.48 30.12 -13.65
N ARG A 289 -30.61 29.49 -12.48
CA ARG A 289 -29.78 29.87 -11.32
C ARG A 289 -28.32 29.52 -11.62
N ALA A 290 -27.46 30.48 -11.47
CA ALA A 290 -26.04 30.38 -11.77
C ALA A 290 -25.20 30.84 -10.56
N LEU A 291 -24.01 30.25 -10.40
CA LEU A 291 -23.03 30.66 -9.41
C LEU A 291 -21.83 31.29 -10.11
N LYS A 292 -21.47 32.50 -9.72
CA LYS A 292 -20.24 33.16 -10.15
C LYS A 292 -19.16 32.87 -9.13
N ILE A 293 -18.22 31.98 -9.49
CA ILE A 293 -17.10 31.59 -8.62
C ILE A 293 -16.16 32.78 -8.47
N ARG A 294 -15.79 33.10 -7.22
CA ARG A 294 -14.81 34.15 -6.84
C ARG A 294 -13.51 33.57 -6.35
N SER A 295 -13.55 32.47 -5.59
CA SER A 295 -12.36 31.81 -5.06
C SER A 295 -12.51 30.30 -5.03
N ILE A 296 -11.37 29.62 -5.05
CA ILE A 296 -11.25 28.16 -4.94
C ILE A 296 -10.20 27.89 -3.88
N SER A 297 -10.56 27.14 -2.84
CA SER A 297 -9.66 26.63 -1.81
C SER A 297 -9.62 25.09 -1.86
N TYR A 298 -8.46 24.53 -1.54
CA TYR A 298 -8.22 23.09 -1.59
C TYR A 298 -7.77 22.60 -0.21
#